data_3ae6df71d965b14c72a3ac632c792949
#
_entry.id   3ae6df71d965b14c72a3ac632c792949
#
_cell.length_a   1.000
_cell.length_b   1.000
_cell.length_c   1.000
_cell.angle_alpha   90.00
_cell.angle_beta   90.00
_cell.angle_gamma   90.00
#
_symmetry.space_group_name_H-M   'P 1'
#
loop_
_entity.id
_entity.type
_entity.pdbx_description
1 polymer ?
#
loop_
_entity_poly.entity_id
_entity_poly.type
_entity_poly.pdbx_seq_one_letter_code
_entity_poly.pdbx_strand_id
1 'polypeptide(L)'
;MKCIDDEIPFEIPQGWEWCRMGYIGDWGAGATPAKSNASYYGGNILWLRTGELNNGVVNDTEIKITDKALKECSLRLNKMGDVLIAMYGATIGKVAIAGCELTTNQACCACTPIGIYNYFLFYFLMGSQIDFIKKGEGGAQPNISREKLIAHLMPIPPIHEQYRIVERIREVLPLIDKYDFSQMA
;
A
#
# COMPACT_ATOMS: atom_id res chain seq x y z
N MET A 1 -23.54 9.25 4.61
CA MET A 1 -22.11 9.64 4.61
C MET A 1 -21.86 10.29 5.96
N LYS A 2 -20.88 9.86 6.74
CA LYS A 2 -20.54 10.49 8.03
C LYS A 2 -19.72 11.73 7.75
N CYS A 3 -20.08 12.90 8.33
CA CYS A 3 -19.29 14.12 8.26
C CYS A 3 -17.88 13.86 8.82
N ILE A 4 -16.86 14.47 8.24
CA ILE A 4 -15.47 14.33 8.65
C ILE A 4 -14.92 15.59 9.31
N ASP A 5 -15.73 16.66 9.43
CA ASP A 5 -15.26 17.98 9.88
C ASP A 5 -14.61 17.94 11.27
N ASP A 6 -15.16 17.13 12.18
CA ASP A 6 -14.62 16.94 13.53
C ASP A 6 -13.35 16.05 13.57
N GLU A 7 -12.98 15.41 12.45
CA GLU A 7 -11.84 14.49 12.36
C GLU A 7 -10.65 15.11 11.57
N ILE A 8 -10.83 16.31 10.99
CA ILE A 8 -9.80 16.99 10.20
C ILE A 8 -8.62 17.36 11.11
N PRO A 9 -7.40 16.86 10.80
CA PRO A 9 -6.27 17.05 11.71
C PRO A 9 -5.61 18.42 11.61
N PHE A 10 -5.74 19.12 10.47
CA PHE A 10 -5.16 20.45 10.22
C PHE A 10 -5.80 21.08 8.97
N GLU A 11 -5.59 22.38 8.82
CA GLU A 11 -6.04 23.13 7.64
C GLU A 11 -5.20 22.77 6.41
N ILE A 12 -5.85 22.70 5.25
CA ILE A 12 -5.22 22.42 3.96
C ILE A 12 -5.34 23.62 3.02
N PRO A 13 -4.47 23.76 2.00
CA PRO A 13 -4.54 24.84 1.03
C PRO A 13 -5.88 24.91 0.30
N GLN A 14 -6.25 26.10 -0.18
CA GLN A 14 -7.43 26.26 -1.01
C GLN A 14 -7.33 25.39 -2.28
N GLY A 15 -8.42 24.69 -2.59
CA GLY A 15 -8.48 23.75 -3.72
C GLY A 15 -8.04 22.32 -3.39
N TRP A 16 -7.63 22.07 -2.13
CA TRP A 16 -7.45 20.71 -1.63
C TRP A 16 -8.73 20.26 -0.91
N GLU A 17 -8.94 18.95 -0.85
CA GLU A 17 -10.07 18.35 -0.17
C GLU A 17 -9.63 17.19 0.75
N TRP A 18 -10.24 17.09 1.92
CA TRP A 18 -10.07 15.92 2.77
C TRP A 18 -10.96 14.78 2.31
N CYS A 19 -10.41 13.59 2.19
CA CYS A 19 -11.15 12.40 1.76
C CYS A 19 -10.72 11.18 2.57
N ARG A 20 -11.66 10.24 2.82
CA ARG A 20 -11.28 8.92 3.32
C ARG A 20 -10.68 8.09 2.20
N MET A 21 -9.61 7.35 2.49
CA MET A 21 -8.91 6.54 1.48
C MET A 21 -9.83 5.53 0.79
N GLY A 22 -10.92 5.09 1.43
CA GLY A 22 -11.89 4.20 0.80
C GLY A 22 -12.59 4.76 -0.44
N TYR A 23 -12.57 6.07 -0.65
CA TYR A 23 -13.21 6.70 -1.82
C TYR A 23 -12.25 6.97 -2.99
N ILE A 24 -10.96 6.80 -2.79
CA ILE A 24 -9.94 7.10 -3.83
C ILE A 24 -9.52 5.89 -4.67
N GLY A 25 -10.15 4.74 -4.48
CA GLY A 25 -9.80 3.55 -5.23
C GLY A 25 -10.57 2.30 -4.79
N ASP A 26 -10.34 1.22 -5.52
CA ASP A 26 -10.83 -0.10 -5.18
C ASP A 26 -9.81 -0.82 -4.29
N TRP A 27 -10.18 -1.07 -3.04
CA TRP A 27 -9.35 -1.67 -2.01
C TRP A 27 -9.71 -3.13 -1.75
N GLY A 28 -8.71 -4.01 -1.80
CA GLY A 28 -8.89 -5.43 -1.52
C GLY A 28 -7.67 -6.06 -0.85
N ALA A 29 -7.92 -6.95 0.12
CA ALA A 29 -6.87 -7.77 0.69
C ALA A 29 -6.60 -8.99 -0.20
N GLY A 30 -5.37 -9.50 -0.16
CA GLY A 30 -5.02 -10.76 -0.79
C GLY A 30 -5.51 -11.98 -0.01
N ALA A 31 -5.07 -13.15 -0.45
CA ALA A 31 -5.36 -14.43 0.21
C ALA A 31 -4.15 -15.35 0.18
N THR A 32 -4.14 -16.33 1.09
CA THR A 32 -3.09 -17.36 1.14
C THR A 32 -3.68 -18.71 0.74
N PRO A 33 -3.27 -19.28 -0.40
CA PRO A 33 -3.64 -20.64 -0.75
C PRO A 33 -3.18 -21.63 0.33
N ALA A 34 -3.96 -22.70 0.54
CA ALA A 34 -3.64 -23.69 1.57
C ALA A 34 -2.26 -24.30 1.32
N LYS A 35 -1.33 -24.13 2.26
CA LYS A 35 0.06 -24.64 2.16
C LYS A 35 0.14 -26.16 2.04
N SER A 36 -0.86 -26.87 2.56
CA SER A 36 -0.97 -28.33 2.45
C SER A 36 -1.29 -28.82 1.03
N ASN A 37 -1.75 -27.93 0.13
CA ASN A 37 -2.05 -28.28 -1.25
C ASN A 37 -0.91 -27.83 -2.18
N ALA A 38 0.04 -28.72 -2.42
CA ALA A 38 1.19 -28.47 -3.29
C ALA A 38 0.81 -28.06 -4.73
N SER A 39 -0.40 -28.45 -5.22
CA SER A 39 -0.86 -28.10 -6.56
C SER A 39 -1.18 -26.62 -6.75
N TYR A 40 -1.19 -25.82 -5.68
CA TYR A 40 -1.39 -24.38 -5.75
C TYR A 40 -0.10 -23.59 -5.99
N TYR A 41 1.07 -24.21 -5.82
CA TYR A 41 2.38 -23.56 -5.86
C TYR A 41 3.23 -24.03 -7.02
N GLY A 42 4.25 -23.23 -7.39
CA GLY A 42 5.19 -23.57 -8.46
C GLY A 42 4.68 -23.27 -9.88
N GLY A 43 3.66 -22.41 -10.02
CA GLY A 43 3.18 -21.92 -11.32
C GLY A 43 3.91 -20.68 -11.80
N ASN A 44 3.21 -19.84 -12.59
CA ASN A 44 3.75 -18.63 -13.20
C ASN A 44 3.14 -17.32 -12.66
N ILE A 45 2.10 -17.41 -11.82
CA ILE A 45 1.42 -16.24 -11.27
C ILE A 45 2.19 -15.76 -10.05
N LEU A 46 2.60 -14.51 -10.05
CA LEU A 46 3.32 -13.90 -8.93
C LEU A 46 2.43 -13.82 -7.69
N TRP A 47 2.96 -14.24 -6.53
CA TRP A 47 2.27 -14.19 -5.25
C TRP A 47 3.16 -13.56 -4.20
N LEU A 48 2.92 -12.28 -3.93
CA LEU A 48 3.72 -11.44 -3.05
C LEU A 48 3.35 -11.66 -1.58
N ARG A 49 4.36 -11.79 -0.75
CA ARG A 49 4.25 -11.73 0.71
C ARG A 49 4.69 -10.35 1.21
N THR A 50 4.11 -9.88 2.32
CA THR A 50 4.42 -8.54 2.86
C THR A 50 5.89 -8.31 3.20
N GLY A 51 6.68 -9.36 3.43
CA GLY A 51 8.13 -9.27 3.60
C GLY A 51 8.89 -8.79 2.36
N GLU A 52 8.28 -8.92 1.18
CA GLU A 52 8.85 -8.51 -0.11
C GLU A 52 8.52 -7.05 -0.48
N LEU A 53 7.70 -6.36 0.32
CA LEU A 53 7.43 -4.93 0.14
C LEU A 53 8.69 -4.12 0.51
N ASN A 54 9.22 -3.38 -0.45
CA ASN A 54 10.53 -2.74 -0.38
C ASN A 54 10.49 -1.20 -0.52
N ASN A 55 9.32 -0.58 -0.37
CA ASN A 55 9.07 0.84 -0.62
C ASN A 55 9.47 1.28 -2.05
N GLY A 56 9.26 0.39 -3.02
CA GLY A 56 9.58 0.59 -4.43
C GLY A 56 8.59 -0.10 -5.37
N VAL A 57 9.04 -0.44 -6.57
CA VAL A 57 8.24 -1.17 -7.57
C VAL A 57 8.60 -2.66 -7.51
N VAL A 58 7.58 -3.53 -7.44
CA VAL A 58 7.74 -4.99 -7.42
C VAL A 58 7.42 -5.56 -8.80
N ASN A 59 8.41 -6.19 -9.43
CA ASN A 59 8.31 -6.80 -10.75
C ASN A 59 8.39 -8.35 -10.73
N ASP A 60 8.79 -8.94 -9.60
CA ASP A 60 8.86 -10.39 -9.41
C ASP A 60 8.63 -10.74 -7.94
N THR A 61 8.35 -12.00 -7.64
CA THR A 61 8.13 -12.53 -6.29
C THR A 61 8.88 -13.83 -6.10
N GLU A 62 9.29 -14.10 -4.85
CA GLU A 62 10.00 -15.34 -4.50
C GLU A 62 9.12 -16.57 -4.73
N ILE A 63 7.83 -16.46 -4.44
CA ILE A 63 6.87 -17.56 -4.60
C ILE A 63 5.92 -17.24 -5.74
N LYS A 64 5.65 -18.26 -6.56
CA LYS A 64 4.66 -18.22 -7.63
C LYS A 64 3.58 -19.27 -7.39
N ILE A 65 2.35 -18.95 -7.79
CA ILE A 65 1.19 -19.84 -7.66
C ILE A 65 0.68 -20.26 -9.03
N THR A 66 -0.18 -21.26 -9.05
CA THR A 66 -0.74 -21.82 -10.27
C THR A 66 -2.07 -21.15 -10.64
N ASP A 67 -2.48 -21.30 -11.91
CA ASP A 67 -3.83 -20.92 -12.37
C ASP A 67 -4.93 -21.61 -11.56
N LYS A 68 -4.67 -22.82 -11.08
CA LYS A 68 -5.58 -23.56 -10.20
C LYS A 68 -5.79 -22.80 -8.89
N ALA A 69 -4.71 -22.32 -8.26
CA ALA A 69 -4.82 -21.52 -7.06
C ALA A 69 -5.63 -20.21 -7.31
N LEU A 70 -5.37 -19.53 -8.43
CA LEU A 70 -6.10 -18.32 -8.79
C LEU A 70 -7.60 -18.57 -8.96
N LYS A 71 -7.99 -19.71 -9.52
CA LYS A 71 -9.40 -20.07 -9.75
C LYS A 71 -10.12 -20.55 -8.50
N GLU A 72 -9.43 -21.34 -7.65
CA GLU A 72 -10.04 -22.03 -6.51
C GLU A 72 -9.93 -21.25 -5.18
N CYS A 73 -8.97 -20.34 -5.06
CA CYS A 73 -8.78 -19.50 -3.89
C CYS A 73 -9.30 -18.09 -4.18
N SER A 74 -9.82 -17.42 -3.16
CA SER A 74 -10.33 -16.03 -3.26
C SER A 74 -9.19 -15.01 -3.42
N LEU A 75 -8.36 -15.20 -4.44
CA LEU A 75 -7.21 -14.35 -4.74
C LEU A 75 -7.64 -13.17 -5.60
N ARG A 76 -7.18 -11.97 -5.21
CA ARG A 76 -7.29 -10.77 -6.03
C ARG A 76 -6.09 -10.71 -6.98
N LEU A 77 -6.35 -10.59 -8.27
CA LEU A 77 -5.32 -10.24 -9.25
C LEU A 77 -5.19 -8.71 -9.28
N ASN A 78 -4.08 -8.21 -8.79
CA ASN A 78 -3.74 -6.80 -8.80
C ASN A 78 -3.09 -6.45 -10.14
N LYS A 79 -3.33 -5.23 -10.62
CA LYS A 79 -2.85 -4.73 -11.91
C LYS A 79 -1.53 -3.98 -11.75
N MET A 80 -0.80 -3.83 -12.83
CA MET A 80 0.31 -2.89 -12.90
C MET A 80 -0.16 -1.49 -12.50
N GLY A 81 0.56 -0.86 -11.57
CA GLY A 81 0.23 0.45 -11.03
C GLY A 81 -0.59 0.43 -9.74
N ASP A 82 -1.13 -0.72 -9.31
CA ASP A 82 -1.80 -0.84 -8.01
C ASP A 82 -0.80 -0.54 -6.87
N VAL A 83 -1.31 0.10 -5.83
CA VAL A 83 -0.51 0.43 -4.64
C VAL A 83 -0.77 -0.61 -3.55
N LEU A 84 0.30 -1.22 -3.07
CA LEU A 84 0.29 -2.32 -2.10
C LEU A 84 0.73 -1.81 -0.73
N ILE A 85 0.07 -2.28 0.34
CA ILE A 85 0.44 -1.93 1.73
C ILE A 85 0.34 -3.14 2.65
N ALA A 86 1.35 -3.34 3.50
CA ALA A 86 1.32 -4.35 4.55
C ALA A 86 0.44 -3.90 5.72
N MET A 87 -0.44 -4.79 6.16
CA MET A 87 -1.37 -4.55 7.26
C MET A 87 -0.93 -5.18 8.58
N TYR A 88 0.04 -6.12 8.58
CA TYR A 88 0.32 -6.95 9.76
C TYR A 88 1.79 -6.96 10.17
N GLY A 89 2.00 -7.07 11.49
CA GLY A 89 3.28 -7.37 12.13
C GLY A 89 4.38 -6.34 11.89
N ALA A 90 5.62 -6.79 11.84
CA ALA A 90 6.80 -5.94 11.70
C ALA A 90 6.86 -5.18 10.35
N THR A 91 6.05 -5.58 9.38
CA THR A 91 5.99 -4.94 8.05
C THR A 91 4.88 -3.91 7.92
N ILE A 92 4.05 -3.70 8.96
CA ILE A 92 2.92 -2.77 8.91
C ILE A 92 3.32 -1.41 8.33
N GLY A 93 2.55 -0.93 7.37
CA GLY A 93 2.79 0.33 6.67
C GLY A 93 3.90 0.30 5.62
N LYS A 94 4.63 -0.82 5.42
CA LYS A 94 5.49 -0.96 4.23
C LYS A 94 4.64 -0.98 2.97
N VAL A 95 5.11 -0.32 1.94
CA VAL A 95 4.37 -0.11 0.69
C VAL A 95 5.16 -0.57 -0.53
N ALA A 96 4.46 -0.82 -1.63
CA ALA A 96 5.07 -0.98 -2.95
C ALA A 96 4.07 -0.60 -4.04
N ILE A 97 4.57 -0.44 -5.27
CA ILE A 97 3.74 -0.37 -6.48
C ILE A 97 3.91 -1.68 -7.24
N ALA A 98 2.81 -2.27 -7.67
CA ALA A 98 2.83 -3.41 -8.57
C ALA A 98 3.39 -2.99 -9.93
N GLY A 99 4.54 -3.51 -10.33
CA GLY A 99 5.16 -3.25 -11.63
C GLY A 99 4.61 -4.13 -12.75
N CYS A 100 3.87 -5.16 -12.38
CA CYS A 100 3.19 -6.10 -13.27
C CYS A 100 1.97 -6.68 -12.56
N GLU A 101 1.21 -7.54 -13.24
CA GLU A 101 0.11 -8.28 -12.62
C GLU A 101 0.65 -9.26 -11.57
N LEU A 102 0.08 -9.22 -10.36
CA LEU A 102 0.45 -10.10 -9.26
C LEU A 102 -0.70 -10.31 -8.28
N THR A 103 -0.61 -11.36 -7.48
CA THR A 103 -1.49 -11.59 -6.33
C THR A 103 -0.71 -11.35 -5.03
N THR A 104 -1.41 -11.26 -3.91
CA THR A 104 -0.79 -11.01 -2.60
C THR A 104 -1.33 -11.95 -1.53
N ASN A 105 -0.60 -12.09 -0.42
CA ASN A 105 -1.13 -12.78 0.76
C ASN A 105 -2.17 -11.90 1.48
N GLN A 106 -2.89 -12.48 2.44
CA GLN A 106 -3.95 -11.80 3.20
C GLN A 106 -3.44 -10.65 4.10
N ALA A 107 -2.14 -10.59 4.37
CA ALA A 107 -1.53 -9.53 5.17
C ALA A 107 -1.23 -8.26 4.35
N CYS A 108 -1.42 -8.33 3.02
CA CYS A 108 -1.27 -7.21 2.10
C CYS A 108 -2.65 -6.73 1.62
N CYS A 109 -2.88 -5.43 1.68
CA CYS A 109 -4.00 -4.77 1.01
C CYS A 109 -3.50 -4.05 -0.24
N ALA A 110 -4.29 -4.11 -1.31
CA ALA A 110 -3.99 -3.43 -2.56
C ALA A 110 -5.07 -2.40 -2.86
N CYS A 111 -4.66 -1.28 -3.45
CA CYS A 111 -5.55 -0.25 -4.00
C CYS A 111 -5.32 -0.11 -5.50
N THR A 112 -6.38 -0.26 -6.29
CA THR A 112 -6.42 0.25 -7.65
C THR A 112 -6.91 1.71 -7.58
N PRO A 113 -6.02 2.71 -7.76
CA PRO A 113 -6.39 4.13 -7.59
C PRO A 113 -7.39 4.59 -8.63
N ILE A 114 -8.33 5.46 -8.24
CA ILE A 114 -9.34 6.07 -9.11
C ILE A 114 -9.31 7.58 -8.90
N GLY A 115 -9.00 8.34 -9.95
CA GLY A 115 -8.96 9.80 -9.88
C GLY A 115 -7.79 10.40 -9.09
N ILE A 116 -6.83 9.58 -8.66
CA ILE A 116 -5.64 9.98 -7.92
C ILE A 116 -4.39 9.37 -8.57
N TYR A 117 -3.29 10.09 -8.53
CA TYR A 117 -1.99 9.60 -9.01
C TYR A 117 -1.45 8.52 -8.06
N ASN A 118 -1.15 7.33 -8.59
CA ASN A 118 -0.73 6.18 -7.77
C ASN A 118 0.55 6.44 -6.95
N TYR A 119 1.53 7.16 -7.49
CA TYR A 119 2.73 7.53 -6.74
C TYR A 119 2.45 8.55 -5.63
N PHE A 120 1.44 9.41 -5.79
CA PHE A 120 1.01 10.29 -4.70
C PHE A 120 0.42 9.48 -3.54
N LEU A 121 -0.46 8.51 -3.84
CA LEU A 121 -0.97 7.57 -2.84
C LEU A 121 0.16 6.76 -2.19
N PHE A 122 1.10 6.27 -2.99
CA PHE A 122 2.25 5.51 -2.50
C PHE A 122 3.09 6.30 -1.48
N TYR A 123 3.48 7.54 -1.80
CA TYR A 123 4.25 8.37 -0.88
C TYR A 123 3.44 8.81 0.34
N PHE A 124 2.14 9.07 0.19
CA PHE A 124 1.27 9.36 1.32
C PHE A 124 1.20 8.17 2.30
N LEU A 125 0.99 6.97 1.80
CA LEU A 125 0.97 5.76 2.63
C LEU A 125 2.31 5.51 3.31
N MET A 126 3.42 5.70 2.61
CA MET A 126 4.76 5.58 3.17
C MET A 126 4.99 6.57 4.31
N GLY A 127 4.60 7.83 4.15
CA GLY A 127 4.67 8.86 5.19
C GLY A 127 3.74 8.61 6.38
N SER A 128 2.63 7.90 6.16
CA SER A 128 1.63 7.57 7.20
C SER A 128 1.97 6.31 8.00
N GLN A 129 3.11 5.66 7.76
CA GLN A 129 3.47 4.38 8.39
C GLN A 129 3.40 4.43 9.93
N ILE A 130 3.92 5.50 10.55
CA ILE A 130 3.90 5.67 12.00
C ILE A 130 2.45 5.71 12.53
N ASP A 131 1.56 6.36 11.82
CA ASP A 131 0.14 6.45 12.22
C ASP A 131 -0.56 5.10 12.08
N PHE A 132 -0.23 4.32 11.07
CA PHE A 132 -0.74 2.94 10.93
C PHE A 132 -0.24 2.03 12.05
N ILE A 133 1.03 2.15 12.44
CA ILE A 133 1.59 1.42 13.59
C ILE A 133 0.86 1.78 14.88
N LYS A 134 0.62 3.08 15.13
CA LYS A 134 -0.11 3.56 16.32
C LYS A 134 -1.57 3.11 16.35
N LYS A 135 -2.23 3.01 15.18
CA LYS A 135 -3.61 2.53 15.03
C LYS A 135 -3.72 1.00 15.04
N GLY A 136 -2.58 0.31 14.96
CA GLY A 136 -2.52 -1.16 15.00
C GLY A 136 -2.98 -1.70 16.35
N GLU A 137 -3.70 -2.83 16.32
CA GLU A 137 -4.16 -3.59 17.48
C GLU A 137 -3.42 -4.94 17.54
N GLY A 138 -3.37 -5.56 18.72
CA GLY A 138 -2.86 -6.93 18.84
C GLY A 138 -1.52 -7.08 19.59
N GLY A 139 -1.10 -6.10 20.37
CA GLY A 139 0.06 -6.23 21.27
C GLY A 139 1.36 -6.58 20.53
N ALA A 140 1.90 -7.79 20.74
CA ALA A 140 3.17 -8.22 20.17
C ALA A 140 3.19 -8.35 18.64
N GLN A 141 2.02 -8.49 18.00
CA GLN A 141 1.86 -8.49 16.54
C GLN A 141 0.76 -7.51 16.14
N PRO A 142 1.05 -6.21 16.10
CA PRO A 142 0.07 -5.21 15.74
C PRO A 142 -0.45 -5.46 14.32
N ASN A 143 -1.73 -5.22 14.12
CA ASN A 143 -2.36 -5.25 12.80
C ASN A 143 -3.29 -4.05 12.63
N ILE A 144 -3.41 -3.57 11.41
CA ILE A 144 -4.43 -2.61 11.03
C ILE A 144 -5.44 -3.32 10.12
N SER A 145 -6.73 -3.27 10.47
CA SER A 145 -7.76 -3.83 9.59
C SER A 145 -7.91 -2.99 8.32
N ARG A 146 -8.40 -3.64 7.25
CA ARG A 146 -8.72 -2.91 6.01
C ARG A 146 -9.70 -1.76 6.28
N GLU A 147 -10.69 -1.97 7.15
CA GLU A 147 -11.68 -0.95 7.53
C GLU A 147 -11.03 0.27 8.15
N LYS A 148 -10.07 0.09 9.05
CA LYS A 148 -9.29 1.19 9.64
C LYS A 148 -8.40 1.87 8.61
N LEU A 149 -7.79 1.10 7.71
CA LEU A 149 -6.96 1.61 6.63
C LEU A 149 -7.76 2.52 5.70
N ILE A 150 -8.90 2.04 5.17
CA ILE A 150 -9.72 2.82 4.24
C ILE A 150 -10.49 3.98 4.91
N ALA A 151 -10.65 3.95 6.24
CA ALA A 151 -11.21 5.05 7.02
C ALA A 151 -10.19 6.18 7.28
N HIS A 152 -8.90 5.97 7.03
CA HIS A 152 -7.88 6.98 7.23
C HIS A 152 -8.11 8.19 6.32
N LEU A 153 -7.96 9.41 6.88
CA LEU A 153 -8.11 10.64 6.12
C LEU A 153 -6.85 10.96 5.33
N MET A 154 -7.04 11.43 4.12
CA MET A 154 -5.98 11.82 3.21
C MET A 154 -6.32 13.17 2.57
N PRO A 155 -5.40 14.15 2.56
CA PRO A 155 -5.60 15.39 1.83
C PRO A 155 -5.36 15.15 0.34
N ILE A 156 -6.28 15.59 -0.49
CA ILE A 156 -6.27 15.39 -1.94
C ILE A 156 -6.03 16.73 -2.65
N PRO A 157 -4.83 16.98 -3.17
CA PRO A 157 -4.56 18.11 -4.04
C PRO A 157 -5.17 17.91 -5.44
N PRO A 158 -5.32 18.97 -6.23
CA PRO A 158 -5.58 18.86 -7.65
C PRO A 158 -4.56 17.97 -8.34
N ILE A 159 -4.96 17.22 -9.37
CA ILE A 159 -4.12 16.17 -9.98
C ILE A 159 -2.74 16.68 -10.45
N HIS A 160 -2.67 17.89 -11.03
CA HIS A 160 -1.39 18.47 -11.45
C HIS A 160 -0.46 18.76 -10.27
N GLU A 161 -1.02 19.07 -9.11
CA GLU A 161 -0.24 19.30 -7.90
C GLU A 161 0.25 17.98 -7.30
N GLN A 162 -0.52 16.90 -7.39
CA GLN A 162 -0.05 15.57 -7.01
C GLN A 162 1.22 15.18 -7.78
N TYR A 163 1.26 15.42 -9.10
CA TYR A 163 2.47 15.18 -9.90
C TYR A 163 3.66 16.02 -9.43
N ARG A 164 3.45 17.34 -9.20
CA ARG A 164 4.51 18.24 -8.71
C ARG A 164 5.05 17.81 -7.34
N ILE A 165 4.18 17.40 -6.44
CA ILE A 165 4.57 16.90 -5.10
C ILE A 165 5.43 15.65 -5.26
N VAL A 166 5.01 14.68 -6.08
CA VAL A 166 5.75 13.45 -6.31
C VAL A 166 7.12 13.72 -6.94
N GLU A 167 7.20 14.60 -7.93
CA GLU A 167 8.50 15.00 -8.53
C GLU A 167 9.41 15.60 -7.46
N ARG A 168 8.90 16.49 -6.62
CA ARG A 168 9.69 17.11 -5.55
C ARG A 168 10.16 16.09 -4.51
N ILE A 169 9.32 15.14 -4.14
CA ILE A 169 9.72 14.06 -3.23
C ILE A 169 10.86 13.23 -3.84
N ARG A 170 10.76 12.87 -5.13
CA ARG A 170 11.80 12.11 -5.83
C ARG A 170 13.13 12.83 -5.95
N GLU A 171 13.12 14.16 -6.01
CA GLU A 171 14.33 14.97 -5.98
C GLU A 171 14.97 15.00 -4.59
N VAL A 172 14.17 15.10 -3.54
CA VAL A 172 14.65 15.36 -2.18
C VAL A 172 15.04 14.07 -1.44
N LEU A 173 14.28 12.99 -1.57
CA LEU A 173 14.54 11.74 -0.84
C LEU A 173 15.99 11.22 -1.03
N PRO A 174 16.56 11.15 -2.25
CA PRO A 174 17.95 10.69 -2.42
C PRO A 174 19.00 11.61 -1.77
N LEU A 175 18.66 12.88 -1.53
CA LEU A 175 19.56 13.81 -0.83
C LEU A 175 19.57 13.54 0.67
N ILE A 176 18.42 13.22 1.24
CA ILE A 176 18.28 12.83 2.66
C ILE A 176 19.06 11.55 2.93
N ASP A 177 18.88 10.53 2.09
CA ASP A 177 19.60 9.25 2.23
C ASP A 177 21.12 9.45 2.21
N LYS A 178 21.63 10.31 1.31
CA LYS A 178 23.07 10.64 1.27
C LYS A 178 23.55 11.37 2.52
N TYR A 179 22.70 12.25 3.08
CA TYR A 179 23.05 13.00 4.28
C TYR A 179 23.15 12.07 5.51
N ASP A 180 22.21 11.15 5.67
CA ASP A 180 22.22 10.19 6.77
C ASP A 180 23.47 9.30 6.76
N PHE A 181 23.88 8.81 5.58
CA PHE A 181 25.12 8.04 5.45
C PHE A 181 26.38 8.86 5.80
N SER A 182 26.40 10.16 5.55
CA SER A 182 27.54 11.03 5.86
C SER A 182 27.71 11.34 7.35
N GLN A 183 26.64 11.16 8.16
CA GLN A 183 26.67 11.34 9.62
C GLN A 183 27.04 10.05 10.38
N MET A 184 27.03 8.90 9.71
CA MET A 184 27.34 7.58 10.31
C MET A 184 28.79 7.11 10.02
N ALA A 185 29.57 7.88 9.26
CA ALA A 185 30.96 7.64 8.96
C ALA A 185 31.89 8.57 9.76
#